data_c0f6b5707469d40044eaf2fff2510391
#
_entry.id   c0f6b5707469d40044eaf2fff2510391
#
_cell.length_a   1.000
_cell.length_b   1.000
_cell.length_c   1.000
_cell.angle_alpha   90.00
_cell.angle_beta   90.00
_cell.angle_gamma   90.00
#
_symmetry.space_group_name_H-M   'P 1'
#
loop_
_entity.id
_entity.type
_entity.pdbx_description
1 polymer ?
#
loop_
_entity_poly.entity_id
_entity_poly.type
_entity_poly.pdbx_seq_one_letter_code
_entity_poly.pdbx_strand_id
1 'polypeptide(L)'
;MGVLRFVSTGKALPKKMVTNEDISKIVDTSDEWIRTRTGIEKRYYCEDESCTDLAIEAAKLAVERGLKRDSEFSTDKIGLIIVATTSADYAFPSTACMVGKALNLKGNVMAYDLSAACSGFIYGLQNANALLSEIDNKYALVIGSEKMSKLLDFTDRSTCVLFGDGAAAALVKLEDREGVSYIRSYSDGNDEDLICGGIGAKDSFLKMKGQSVFKFAVRAIKQSVDEVLDRAGLDMGDIDYIICHQANARIIDFVKKNYEGHEDKFYQNVADYANTSAASVGLALDDLFESGDIKSGMKIVLVGFGAGLTWSAGVFEI
;
A
#
# COMPACT_ATOMS: atom_id res chain seq x y z
N MET A 1 -25.55 2.31 -3.81
CA MET A 1 -24.21 2.92 -3.60
C MET A 1 -23.37 2.51 -4.78
N GLY A 2 -22.52 3.40 -5.31
CA GLY A 2 -21.64 3.05 -6.41
C GLY A 2 -20.58 2.02 -5.99
N VAL A 3 -20.03 1.30 -6.97
CA VAL A 3 -18.96 0.31 -6.80
C VAL A 3 -17.64 0.93 -7.21
N LEU A 4 -16.65 0.87 -6.35
CA LEU A 4 -15.28 1.32 -6.66
C LEU A 4 -14.57 0.22 -7.46
N ARG A 5 -14.30 0.47 -8.74
CA ARG A 5 -13.63 -0.46 -9.65
C ARG A 5 -12.17 -0.06 -9.86
N PHE A 6 -11.27 -1.03 -9.87
CA PHE A 6 -9.91 -0.85 -10.34
C PHE A 6 -9.87 -0.83 -11.88
N VAL A 7 -9.39 0.27 -12.45
CA VAL A 7 -9.22 0.44 -13.91
C VAL A 7 -7.83 -0.07 -14.32
N SER A 8 -6.82 0.38 -13.60
CA SER A 8 -5.43 0.01 -13.83
C SER A 8 -4.59 0.25 -12.58
N THR A 9 -3.39 -0.31 -12.60
CA THR A 9 -2.37 -0.08 -11.58
C THR A 9 -1.06 0.37 -12.23
N GLY A 10 -0.14 0.87 -11.43
CA GLY A 10 1.22 1.18 -11.85
C GLY A 10 2.14 1.18 -10.65
N LYS A 11 3.39 0.75 -10.82
CA LYS A 11 4.40 0.76 -9.77
C LYS A 11 5.65 1.51 -10.20
N ALA A 12 6.38 2.02 -9.23
CA ALA A 12 7.71 2.58 -9.39
C ALA A 12 8.63 2.08 -8.27
N LEU A 13 9.82 1.65 -8.66
CA LEU A 13 10.86 1.21 -7.76
C LEU A 13 12.12 2.04 -7.99
N PRO A 14 12.90 2.34 -6.96
CA PRO A 14 14.22 2.93 -7.13
C PRO A 14 15.12 2.07 -8.02
N LYS A 15 16.10 2.68 -8.65
CA LYS A 15 17.06 1.97 -9.51
C LYS A 15 17.98 1.04 -8.74
N LYS A 16 18.30 1.41 -7.48
CA LYS A 16 19.23 0.65 -6.65
C LYS A 16 18.53 -0.50 -5.95
N MET A 17 18.74 -1.71 -6.44
CA MET A 17 18.43 -2.93 -5.71
C MET A 17 19.50 -3.19 -4.64
N VAL A 18 19.08 -3.58 -3.45
CA VAL A 18 19.92 -3.86 -2.28
C VAL A 18 19.61 -5.28 -1.79
N THR A 19 20.63 -6.14 -1.75
CA THR A 19 20.52 -7.52 -1.27
C THR A 19 20.71 -7.60 0.25
N ASN A 20 20.44 -8.77 0.82
CA ASN A 20 20.75 -9.02 2.23
C ASN A 20 22.26 -9.01 2.51
N GLU A 21 23.10 -9.44 1.53
CA GLU A 21 24.55 -9.33 1.62
C GLU A 21 25.02 -7.87 1.66
N ASP A 22 24.34 -6.96 0.97
CA ASP A 22 24.66 -5.53 1.04
C ASP A 22 24.34 -4.95 2.42
N ILE A 23 23.20 -5.36 3.00
CA ILE A 23 22.82 -4.98 4.37
C ILE A 23 23.82 -5.53 5.39
N SER A 24 24.34 -6.74 5.21
CA SER A 24 25.33 -7.34 6.12
C SER A 24 26.68 -6.61 6.15
N LYS A 25 26.97 -5.77 5.15
CA LYS A 25 28.16 -4.88 5.17
C LYS A 25 27.96 -3.64 6.05
N ILE A 26 26.71 -3.32 6.41
CA ILE A 26 26.35 -2.10 7.14
C ILE A 26 26.05 -2.42 8.62
N VAL A 27 25.34 -3.54 8.87
CA VAL A 27 24.94 -3.94 10.23
C VAL A 27 25.22 -5.42 10.45
N ASP A 28 25.46 -5.82 11.70
CA ASP A 28 25.75 -7.23 12.06
C ASP A 28 24.54 -8.13 11.83
N THR A 29 24.47 -8.74 10.62
CA THR A 29 23.40 -9.64 10.17
C THR A 29 23.92 -10.58 9.08
N SER A 30 23.05 -11.46 8.55
CA SER A 30 23.34 -12.32 7.40
C SER A 30 22.07 -12.52 6.54
N ASP A 31 22.24 -12.96 5.28
CA ASP A 31 21.13 -13.33 4.40
C ASP A 31 20.24 -14.36 5.07
N GLU A 32 20.81 -15.45 5.61
CA GLU A 32 20.07 -16.49 6.31
C GLU A 32 19.26 -15.92 7.50
N TRP A 33 19.85 -15.02 8.29
CA TRP A 33 19.17 -14.41 9.43
C TRP A 33 17.97 -13.57 8.99
N ILE A 34 18.12 -12.76 7.94
CA ILE A 34 17.04 -11.91 7.42
C ILE A 34 15.94 -12.78 6.80
N ARG A 35 16.28 -13.69 5.89
CA ARG A 35 15.30 -14.55 5.20
C ARG A 35 14.49 -15.40 6.16
N THR A 36 15.11 -16.06 7.11
CA THR A 36 14.41 -16.94 8.06
C THR A 36 13.46 -16.20 8.99
N ARG A 37 13.72 -14.91 9.27
CA ARG A 37 12.91 -14.09 10.18
C ARG A 37 11.88 -13.22 9.49
N THR A 38 12.09 -12.91 8.22
CA THR A 38 11.27 -11.91 7.53
C THR A 38 10.71 -12.39 6.19
N GLY A 39 11.35 -13.36 5.55
CA GLY A 39 11.10 -13.77 4.18
C GLY A 39 11.70 -12.82 3.15
N ILE A 40 12.37 -11.75 3.56
CA ILE A 40 12.93 -10.72 2.66
C ILE A 40 14.23 -11.22 2.04
N GLU A 41 14.37 -11.09 0.73
CA GLU A 41 15.58 -11.44 -0.03
C GLU A 41 16.29 -10.20 -0.56
N LYS A 42 15.52 -9.21 -1.01
CA LYS A 42 16.02 -7.94 -1.53
C LYS A 42 15.05 -6.79 -1.23
N ARG A 43 15.51 -5.57 -1.43
CA ARG A 43 14.74 -4.33 -1.38
C ARG A 43 15.32 -3.34 -2.36
N TYR A 44 14.66 -2.19 -2.45
CA TYR A 44 15.13 -1.08 -3.26
C TYR A 44 15.31 0.15 -2.38
N TYR A 45 16.37 0.92 -2.61
CA TYR A 45 16.62 2.18 -1.92
C TYR A 45 16.84 3.31 -2.92
N CYS A 46 16.15 4.42 -2.69
CA CYS A 46 16.39 5.65 -3.44
C CYS A 46 17.81 6.17 -3.20
N GLU A 47 18.51 6.49 -4.25
CA GLU A 47 19.74 7.29 -4.21
C GLU A 47 19.40 8.75 -4.51
N ASP A 48 19.12 9.05 -5.77
CA ASP A 48 18.74 10.39 -6.23
C ASP A 48 17.21 10.59 -6.28
N GLU A 49 16.45 9.48 -6.35
CA GLU A 49 15.01 9.53 -6.44
C GLU A 49 14.40 9.99 -5.12
N SER A 50 13.33 10.77 -5.20
CA SER A 50 12.53 11.21 -4.07
C SER A 50 11.23 10.35 -3.94
N CYS A 51 10.56 10.46 -2.80
CA CYS A 51 9.21 9.88 -2.63
C CYS A 51 8.23 10.43 -3.69
N THR A 52 8.37 11.71 -4.01
CA THR A 52 7.56 12.39 -5.03
C THR A 52 7.83 11.85 -6.44
N ASP A 53 9.08 11.59 -6.80
CA ASP A 53 9.44 11.02 -8.11
C ASP A 53 8.81 9.65 -8.29
N LEU A 54 8.92 8.78 -7.29
CA LEU A 54 8.30 7.46 -7.31
C LEU A 54 6.77 7.54 -7.45
N ALA A 55 6.11 8.44 -6.70
CA ALA A 55 4.67 8.67 -6.81
C ALA A 55 4.26 9.10 -8.23
N ILE A 56 5.03 10.01 -8.84
CA ILE A 56 4.79 10.50 -10.21
C ILE A 56 4.95 9.38 -11.23
N GLU A 57 6.00 8.57 -11.11
CA GLU A 57 6.26 7.46 -12.04
C GLU A 57 5.17 6.40 -11.95
N ALA A 58 4.78 5.98 -10.74
CA ALA A 58 3.70 5.03 -10.52
C ALA A 58 2.36 5.56 -11.08
N ALA A 59 2.05 6.84 -10.83
CA ALA A 59 0.84 7.48 -11.34
C ALA A 59 0.80 7.55 -12.86
N LYS A 60 1.91 7.94 -13.50
CA LYS A 60 2.02 7.98 -14.97
C LYS A 60 1.78 6.62 -15.61
N LEU A 61 2.36 5.57 -15.01
CA LEU A 61 2.18 4.21 -15.50
C LEU A 61 0.73 3.74 -15.34
N ALA A 62 0.09 4.03 -14.19
CA ALA A 62 -1.32 3.72 -13.98
C ALA A 62 -2.22 4.45 -15.00
N VAL A 63 -1.96 5.73 -15.27
CA VAL A 63 -2.69 6.52 -16.28
C VAL A 63 -2.49 5.96 -17.68
N GLU A 64 -1.26 5.65 -18.07
CA GLU A 64 -0.95 5.06 -19.40
C GLU A 64 -1.70 3.74 -19.62
N ARG A 65 -1.72 2.88 -18.62
CA ARG A 65 -2.46 1.61 -18.66
C ARG A 65 -3.97 1.83 -18.66
N GLY A 66 -4.45 2.81 -17.89
CA GLY A 66 -5.86 3.20 -17.86
C GLY A 66 -6.39 3.64 -19.22
N LEU A 67 -5.63 4.43 -19.96
CA LEU A 67 -5.95 4.85 -21.33
C LEU A 67 -6.09 3.68 -22.32
N LYS A 68 -5.43 2.56 -22.03
CA LYS A 68 -5.51 1.34 -22.86
C LYS A 68 -6.65 0.41 -22.44
N ARG A 69 -7.03 0.42 -21.15
CA ARG A 69 -7.98 -0.54 -20.57
C ARG A 69 -9.42 -0.03 -20.48
N ASP A 70 -9.59 1.28 -20.41
CA ASP A 70 -10.92 1.91 -20.28
C ASP A 70 -11.09 2.98 -21.36
N SER A 71 -11.91 2.69 -22.37
CA SER A 71 -12.15 3.60 -23.51
C SER A 71 -12.89 4.88 -23.11
N GLU A 72 -13.52 4.91 -21.94
CA GLU A 72 -14.18 6.10 -21.40
C GLU A 72 -13.21 7.00 -20.64
N PHE A 73 -12.03 6.49 -20.28
CA PHE A 73 -11.05 7.23 -19.50
C PHE A 73 -10.25 8.22 -20.37
N SER A 74 -10.08 9.40 -19.83
CA SER A 74 -9.08 10.39 -20.28
C SER A 74 -8.51 11.09 -19.04
N THR A 75 -7.29 11.59 -19.14
CA THR A 75 -6.56 12.14 -17.97
C THR A 75 -7.30 13.30 -17.31
N ASP A 76 -8.01 14.12 -18.07
CA ASP A 76 -8.82 15.24 -17.58
C ASP A 76 -10.06 14.81 -16.76
N LYS A 77 -10.43 13.52 -16.80
CA LYS A 77 -11.51 12.95 -15.98
C LYS A 77 -11.07 12.55 -14.57
N ILE A 78 -9.78 12.66 -14.25
CA ILE A 78 -9.31 12.47 -12.87
C ILE A 78 -9.82 13.63 -12.03
N GLY A 79 -10.68 13.34 -11.06
CA GLY A 79 -11.24 14.33 -10.13
C GLY A 79 -10.56 14.34 -8.77
N LEU A 80 -9.81 13.28 -8.44
CA LEU A 80 -9.20 13.11 -7.13
C LEU A 80 -7.82 12.46 -7.22
N ILE A 81 -6.85 12.99 -6.46
CA ILE A 81 -5.54 12.36 -6.23
C ILE A 81 -5.30 12.30 -4.73
N ILE A 82 -5.06 11.09 -4.22
CA ILE A 82 -4.68 10.85 -2.83
C ILE A 82 -3.33 10.15 -2.83
N VAL A 83 -2.35 10.72 -2.15
CA VAL A 83 -1.07 10.05 -1.89
C VAL A 83 -0.99 9.67 -0.42
N ALA A 84 -0.95 8.38 -0.14
CA ALA A 84 -0.68 7.84 1.18
C ALA A 84 0.83 7.75 1.38
N THR A 85 1.35 8.53 2.32
CA THR A 85 2.79 8.57 2.63
C THR A 85 3.05 9.04 4.06
N THR A 86 4.09 8.50 4.68
CA THR A 86 4.69 8.97 5.93
C THR A 86 6.08 9.56 5.71
N SER A 87 6.55 9.52 4.48
CA SER A 87 7.91 9.91 4.09
C SER A 87 7.92 10.94 2.96
N ALA A 88 6.93 11.85 2.93
CA ALA A 88 6.87 12.96 1.98
C ALA A 88 8.16 13.79 1.96
N ASP A 89 8.51 14.33 0.79
CA ASP A 89 9.73 15.16 0.65
C ASP A 89 9.52 16.56 1.22
N TYR A 90 8.29 17.07 1.16
CA TYR A 90 7.93 18.41 1.60
C TYR A 90 6.74 18.38 2.56
N ALA A 91 6.70 19.31 3.49
CA ALA A 91 5.50 19.56 4.28
C ALA A 91 4.39 20.20 3.42
N PHE A 92 4.77 21.01 2.46
CA PHE A 92 3.94 21.59 1.39
C PHE A 92 4.86 22.05 0.23
N PRO A 93 4.42 21.97 -1.05
CA PRO A 93 3.15 21.40 -1.50
C PRO A 93 3.07 19.90 -1.23
N SER A 94 1.83 19.36 -1.19
CA SER A 94 1.63 17.91 -1.03
C SER A 94 2.19 17.13 -2.23
N THR A 95 2.59 15.88 -2.00
CA THR A 95 3.02 14.95 -3.06
C THR A 95 1.93 14.79 -4.12
N ALA A 96 0.65 14.71 -3.69
CA ALA A 96 -0.50 14.64 -4.59
C ALA A 96 -0.61 15.86 -5.53
N CYS A 97 -0.35 17.07 -5.04
CA CYS A 97 -0.31 18.27 -5.89
C CYS A 97 0.81 18.20 -6.92
N MET A 98 1.98 17.64 -6.55
CA MET A 98 3.11 17.46 -7.46
C MET A 98 2.81 16.42 -8.53
N VAL A 99 2.11 15.33 -8.18
CA VAL A 99 1.59 14.34 -9.15
C VAL A 99 0.61 15.00 -10.12
N GLY A 100 -0.35 15.79 -9.63
CA GLY A 100 -1.30 16.53 -10.48
C GLY A 100 -0.60 17.46 -11.47
N LYS A 101 0.44 18.18 -11.01
CA LYS A 101 1.30 19.00 -11.87
C LYS A 101 2.00 18.18 -12.95
N ALA A 102 2.58 17.04 -12.59
CA ALA A 102 3.32 16.18 -13.52
C ALA A 102 2.42 15.52 -14.58
N LEU A 103 1.14 15.31 -14.26
CA LEU A 103 0.09 14.85 -15.18
C LEU A 103 -0.57 15.99 -15.97
N ASN A 104 -0.11 17.24 -15.82
CA ASN A 104 -0.69 18.44 -16.44
C ASN A 104 -2.18 18.68 -16.10
N LEU A 105 -2.64 18.21 -14.95
CA LEU A 105 -3.99 18.44 -14.47
C LEU A 105 -4.12 19.89 -13.97
N LYS A 106 -5.17 20.58 -14.42
CA LYS A 106 -5.41 21.98 -14.05
C LYS A 106 -6.86 22.16 -13.58
N GLY A 107 -7.01 22.80 -12.42
CA GLY A 107 -8.31 23.24 -11.93
C GLY A 107 -9.06 22.15 -11.18
N ASN A 108 -9.97 21.45 -11.78
CA ASN A 108 -10.99 20.63 -11.12
C ASN A 108 -10.52 19.30 -10.52
N VAL A 109 -9.36 19.28 -9.87
CA VAL A 109 -8.82 18.09 -9.21
C VAL A 109 -8.59 18.37 -7.73
N MET A 110 -9.22 17.61 -6.86
CA MET A 110 -8.90 17.59 -5.44
C MET A 110 -7.64 16.73 -5.24
N ALA A 111 -6.59 17.30 -4.60
CA ALA A 111 -5.33 16.61 -4.39
C ALA A 111 -4.78 16.85 -2.99
N TYR A 112 -4.50 15.79 -2.25
CA TYR A 112 -3.94 15.86 -0.89
C TYR A 112 -3.17 14.60 -0.51
N ASP A 113 -2.24 14.73 0.46
CA ASP A 113 -1.56 13.61 1.07
C ASP A 113 -2.32 13.12 2.31
N LEU A 114 -2.25 11.81 2.57
CA LEU A 114 -2.90 11.14 3.69
C LEU A 114 -1.85 10.38 4.51
N SER A 115 -1.86 10.56 5.82
CA SER A 115 -0.99 9.83 6.74
C SER A 115 -1.80 8.83 7.58
N ALA A 116 -1.67 7.54 7.26
CA ALA A 116 -2.20 6.42 8.03
C ALA A 116 -1.22 5.24 8.01
N ALA A 117 0.08 5.55 7.96
CA ALA A 117 1.18 4.60 7.88
C ALA A 117 0.91 3.48 6.84
N CYS A 118 1.22 2.23 7.16
CA CYS A 118 1.09 1.12 6.21
C CYS A 118 -0.36 0.81 5.80
N SER A 119 -1.37 1.34 6.51
CA SER A 119 -2.79 1.24 6.13
C SER A 119 -3.19 2.29 5.09
N GLY A 120 -2.31 3.26 4.80
CA GLY A 120 -2.63 4.48 4.07
C GLY A 120 -3.25 4.24 2.68
N PHE A 121 -2.77 3.24 1.93
CA PHE A 121 -3.32 2.93 0.61
C PHE A 121 -4.81 2.56 0.67
N ILE A 122 -5.22 1.73 1.63
CA ILE A 122 -6.63 1.31 1.75
C ILE A 122 -7.48 2.42 2.35
N TYR A 123 -6.94 3.22 3.28
CA TYR A 123 -7.59 4.46 3.73
C TYR A 123 -7.83 5.41 2.53
N GLY A 124 -6.86 5.52 1.63
CA GLY A 124 -7.00 6.27 0.39
C GLY A 124 -8.12 5.76 -0.51
N LEU A 125 -8.24 4.43 -0.67
CA LEU A 125 -9.35 3.81 -1.41
C LEU A 125 -10.70 4.08 -0.76
N GLN A 126 -10.80 4.04 0.58
CA GLN A 126 -12.03 4.37 1.29
C GLN A 126 -12.41 5.85 1.10
N ASN A 127 -11.42 6.76 1.18
CA ASN A 127 -11.64 8.18 0.90
C ASN A 127 -12.08 8.40 -0.55
N ALA A 128 -11.42 7.75 -1.51
CA ALA A 128 -11.81 7.84 -2.93
C ALA A 128 -13.24 7.36 -3.15
N ASN A 129 -13.62 6.21 -2.56
CA ASN A 129 -14.99 5.69 -2.67
C ASN A 129 -16.04 6.68 -2.14
N ALA A 130 -15.75 7.36 -1.03
CA ALA A 130 -16.66 8.34 -0.44
C ALA A 130 -16.69 9.66 -1.24
N LEU A 131 -15.53 10.21 -1.58
CA LEU A 131 -15.43 11.53 -2.21
C LEU A 131 -15.86 11.53 -3.68
N LEU A 132 -15.64 10.44 -4.41
CA LEU A 132 -16.09 10.32 -5.80
C LEU A 132 -17.62 10.36 -5.95
N SER A 133 -18.39 10.11 -4.89
CA SER A 133 -19.84 10.30 -4.92
C SER A 133 -20.25 11.77 -5.00
N GLU A 134 -19.43 12.67 -4.45
CA GLU A 134 -19.72 14.10 -4.29
C GLU A 134 -19.13 14.98 -5.40
N ILE A 135 -18.25 14.44 -6.25
CA ILE A 135 -17.61 15.20 -7.33
C ILE A 135 -18.02 14.68 -8.71
N ASP A 136 -17.97 15.56 -9.72
CA ASP A 136 -18.46 15.24 -11.08
C ASP A 136 -17.60 14.17 -11.76
N ASN A 137 -16.27 14.33 -11.67
CA ASN A 137 -15.33 13.39 -12.24
C ASN A 137 -15.23 12.13 -11.38
N LYS A 138 -15.50 10.96 -11.97
CA LYS A 138 -15.62 9.69 -11.24
C LYS A 138 -14.34 8.86 -11.21
N TYR A 139 -13.20 9.39 -11.64
CA TYR A 139 -11.90 8.72 -11.57
C TYR A 139 -11.01 9.33 -10.48
N ALA A 140 -10.30 8.47 -9.76
CA ALA A 140 -9.28 8.87 -8.80
C ALA A 140 -7.98 8.10 -8.98
N LEU A 141 -6.86 8.77 -8.65
CA LEU A 141 -5.58 8.12 -8.39
C LEU A 141 -5.39 7.99 -6.89
N VAL A 142 -5.25 6.75 -6.43
CA VAL A 142 -4.84 6.42 -5.06
C VAL A 142 -3.44 5.85 -5.12
N ILE A 143 -2.51 6.47 -4.43
CA ILE A 143 -1.07 6.19 -4.53
C ILE A 143 -0.54 5.93 -3.14
N GLY A 144 0.20 4.84 -2.95
CA GLY A 144 1.10 4.65 -1.81
C GLY A 144 2.52 4.93 -2.29
N SER A 145 3.23 5.86 -1.66
CA SER A 145 4.61 6.18 -2.02
C SER A 145 5.46 6.41 -0.80
N GLU A 146 6.59 5.70 -0.72
CA GLU A 146 7.45 5.76 0.47
C GLU A 146 8.92 5.72 0.13
N LYS A 147 9.69 6.59 0.80
CA LYS A 147 11.15 6.52 0.93
C LYS A 147 11.48 6.17 2.38
N MET A 148 11.26 4.90 2.74
CA MET A 148 11.45 4.41 4.11
C MET A 148 12.93 4.47 4.53
N SER A 149 13.84 4.31 3.57
CA SER A 149 15.28 4.32 3.82
C SER A 149 15.77 5.59 4.56
N LYS A 150 15.12 6.74 4.37
CA LYS A 150 15.46 7.98 5.07
C LYS A 150 15.03 8.03 6.54
N LEU A 151 14.14 7.10 6.94
CA LEU A 151 13.60 7.03 8.30
C LEU A 151 14.30 5.97 9.16
N LEU A 152 15.26 5.22 8.59
CA LEU A 152 15.92 4.10 9.25
C LEU A 152 17.23 4.52 9.92
N ASP A 153 17.45 4.01 11.12
CA ASP A 153 18.78 3.95 11.72
C ASP A 153 19.48 2.69 11.22
N PHE A 154 20.45 2.85 10.32
CA PHE A 154 21.21 1.73 9.77
C PHE A 154 22.19 1.08 10.79
N THR A 155 22.23 1.56 12.03
CA THR A 155 22.90 0.88 13.14
C THR A 155 21.97 -0.03 13.94
N ASP A 156 20.64 0.12 13.77
CA ASP A 156 19.62 -0.73 14.39
C ASP A 156 19.18 -1.87 13.47
N ARG A 157 19.77 -3.06 13.68
CA ARG A 157 19.39 -4.28 12.95
C ARG A 157 17.90 -4.66 13.09
N SER A 158 17.24 -4.24 14.15
CA SER A 158 15.86 -4.63 14.41
C SER A 158 14.86 -3.99 13.43
N THR A 159 15.25 -2.88 12.80
CA THR A 159 14.42 -2.10 11.89
C THR A 159 15.01 -1.99 10.49
N CYS A 160 16.31 -1.70 10.32
CA CYS A 160 16.89 -1.39 9.01
C CYS A 160 16.82 -2.55 8.00
N VAL A 161 16.73 -3.80 8.46
CA VAL A 161 16.64 -4.98 7.60
C VAL A 161 15.25 -5.21 7.02
N LEU A 162 14.21 -4.51 7.52
CA LEU A 162 12.82 -4.79 7.22
C LEU A 162 12.25 -3.99 6.05
N PHE A 163 12.72 -2.76 5.85
CA PHE A 163 12.06 -1.79 4.99
C PHE A 163 12.74 -1.62 3.63
N GLY A 164 11.95 -1.21 2.65
CA GLY A 164 12.37 -0.78 1.33
C GLY A 164 11.59 0.44 0.86
N ASP A 165 12.05 1.06 -0.21
CA ASP A 165 11.41 2.20 -0.86
C ASP A 165 10.62 1.74 -2.08
N GLY A 166 9.55 2.44 -2.42
CA GLY A 166 8.75 2.15 -3.59
C GLY A 166 7.44 2.92 -3.61
N ALA A 167 6.79 2.90 -4.75
CA ALA A 167 5.46 3.46 -4.93
C ALA A 167 4.57 2.55 -5.78
N ALA A 168 3.28 2.59 -5.49
CA ALA A 168 2.27 2.00 -6.34
C ALA A 168 1.03 2.90 -6.42
N ALA A 169 0.42 2.96 -7.59
CA ALA A 169 -0.78 3.72 -7.87
C ALA A 169 -1.89 2.81 -8.37
N ALA A 170 -3.11 3.09 -7.95
CA ALA A 170 -4.32 2.54 -8.54
C ALA A 170 -5.14 3.67 -9.15
N LEU A 171 -5.46 3.54 -10.43
CA LEU A 171 -6.51 4.33 -11.07
C LEU A 171 -7.83 3.60 -10.81
N VAL A 172 -8.72 4.25 -10.08
CA VAL A 172 -10.02 3.71 -9.72
C VAL A 172 -11.15 4.57 -10.29
N LYS A 173 -12.31 3.95 -10.52
CA LYS A 173 -13.55 4.60 -11.00
C LYS A 173 -14.69 4.24 -10.08
N LEU A 174 -15.51 5.23 -9.71
CA LEU A 174 -16.79 4.96 -9.05
C LEU A 174 -17.84 4.75 -10.13
N GLU A 175 -18.43 3.56 -10.18
CA GLU A 175 -19.45 3.17 -11.13
C GLU A 175 -20.81 2.97 -10.45
N ASP A 176 -21.88 3.43 -11.09
CA ASP A 176 -23.24 3.13 -10.65
C ASP A 176 -23.70 1.80 -11.27
N ARG A 177 -23.23 0.70 -10.67
CA ARG A 177 -23.55 -0.67 -11.08
C ARG A 177 -23.73 -1.57 -9.87
N GLU A 178 -24.31 -2.74 -10.09
CA GLU A 178 -24.27 -3.83 -9.11
C GLU A 178 -22.85 -4.41 -9.04
N GLY A 179 -22.44 -4.85 -7.87
CA GLY A 179 -21.13 -5.44 -7.62
C GLY A 179 -20.66 -5.26 -6.17
N VAL A 180 -19.47 -5.73 -5.86
CA VAL A 180 -18.92 -5.72 -4.51
C VAL A 180 -17.81 -4.69 -4.37
N SER A 181 -18.04 -3.74 -3.46
CA SER A 181 -17.02 -2.81 -2.98
C SER A 181 -17.39 -2.40 -1.56
N TYR A 182 -16.70 -2.95 -0.57
CA TYR A 182 -16.92 -2.62 0.84
C TYR A 182 -15.59 -2.39 1.54
N ILE A 183 -15.42 -1.26 2.19
CA ILE A 183 -14.15 -0.86 2.83
C ILE A 183 -14.43 -0.36 4.24
N ARG A 184 -13.56 -0.71 5.20
CA ARG A 184 -13.56 -0.17 6.56
C ARG A 184 -12.15 0.10 7.06
N SER A 185 -12.02 1.18 7.81
CA SER A 185 -10.77 1.62 8.42
C SER A 185 -10.99 1.99 9.87
N TYR A 186 -10.01 1.68 10.72
CA TYR A 186 -10.05 1.84 12.16
C TYR A 186 -8.70 2.32 12.68
N SER A 187 -8.71 2.96 13.85
CA SER A 187 -7.50 3.34 14.57
C SER A 187 -7.65 3.14 16.07
N ASP A 188 -6.51 2.91 16.73
CA ASP A 188 -6.36 2.88 18.19
C ASP A 188 -5.08 3.66 18.52
N GLY A 189 -5.21 4.78 19.23
CA GLY A 189 -4.08 5.68 19.51
C GLY A 189 -3.02 4.99 20.37
N ASN A 190 -1.84 4.77 19.79
CA ASN A 190 -0.69 4.14 20.42
C ASN A 190 0.61 4.71 19.84
N ASP A 191 1.43 5.33 20.69
CA ASP A 191 2.73 5.90 20.35
C ASP A 191 3.91 5.10 20.90
N GLU A 192 3.65 3.94 21.50
CA GLU A 192 4.68 3.12 22.14
C GLU A 192 5.23 2.00 21.25
N ASP A 193 4.41 1.42 20.38
CA ASP A 193 4.74 0.19 19.67
C ASP A 193 5.44 0.42 18.34
N LEU A 194 5.07 1.49 17.64
CA LEU A 194 5.66 1.88 16.35
C LEU A 194 5.55 3.38 16.18
N ILE A 195 6.68 4.06 16.21
CA ILE A 195 6.76 5.52 16.12
C ILE A 195 7.92 5.95 15.23
N CYS A 196 7.72 7.08 14.54
CA CYS A 196 8.78 7.79 13.81
C CYS A 196 8.55 9.29 13.99
N GLY A 197 9.61 10.03 14.32
CA GLY A 197 9.51 11.48 14.48
C GLY A 197 9.34 12.21 13.15
N GLY A 198 8.50 13.24 13.16
CA GLY A 198 8.29 14.14 12.02
C GLY A 198 9.30 15.27 11.96
N ILE A 199 9.02 16.27 11.13
CA ILE A 199 9.86 17.48 10.96
C ILE A 199 10.05 18.19 12.32
N GLY A 200 11.30 18.39 12.71
CA GLY A 200 11.65 19.06 13.97
C GLY A 200 11.64 18.17 15.22
N ALA A 201 11.32 16.90 15.10
CA ALA A 201 11.45 15.94 16.20
C ALA A 201 12.93 15.74 16.59
N LYS A 202 13.19 15.56 17.89
CA LYS A 202 14.55 15.27 18.40
C LYS A 202 15.06 13.92 17.94
N ASP A 203 14.17 12.98 17.70
CA ASP A 203 14.44 11.62 17.27
C ASP A 203 13.59 11.35 16.03
N SER A 204 14.23 11.29 14.88
CA SER A 204 13.56 11.17 13.58
C SER A 204 13.54 9.75 13.04
N PHE A 205 14.26 8.81 13.68
CA PHE A 205 14.31 7.43 13.21
C PHE A 205 13.10 6.61 13.68
N LEU A 206 12.75 5.67 12.86
CA LEU A 206 11.69 4.70 13.13
C LEU A 206 12.10 3.76 14.28
N LYS A 207 11.22 3.63 15.27
CA LYS A 207 11.36 2.70 16.40
C LYS A 207 10.17 1.76 16.46
N MET A 208 10.44 0.47 16.73
CA MET A 208 9.41 -0.55 16.69
C MET A 208 9.59 -1.61 17.78
N LYS A 209 8.53 -1.91 18.52
CA LYS A 209 8.43 -3.08 19.39
C LYS A 209 7.88 -4.27 18.60
N GLY A 210 8.75 -5.00 17.91
CA GLY A 210 8.36 -6.02 16.94
C GLY A 210 7.38 -7.08 17.45
N GLN A 211 7.45 -7.50 18.72
CA GLN A 211 6.53 -8.49 19.29
C GLN A 211 5.11 -7.92 19.45
N SER A 212 4.96 -6.67 19.91
CA SER A 212 3.66 -6.01 20.03
C SER A 212 3.04 -5.81 18.65
N VAL A 213 3.83 -5.31 17.70
CA VAL A 213 3.40 -5.13 16.30
C VAL A 213 2.96 -6.45 15.68
N PHE A 214 3.69 -7.57 15.91
CA PHE A 214 3.29 -8.88 15.42
C PHE A 214 1.92 -9.33 15.96
N LYS A 215 1.71 -9.23 17.28
CA LYS A 215 0.44 -9.60 17.91
C LYS A 215 -0.72 -8.76 17.40
N PHE A 216 -0.49 -7.46 17.28
CA PHE A 216 -1.47 -6.54 16.71
C PHE A 216 -1.81 -6.92 15.26
N ALA A 217 -0.80 -7.10 14.41
CA ALA A 217 -0.96 -7.41 12.99
C ALA A 217 -1.81 -8.67 12.76
N VAL A 218 -1.48 -9.76 13.47
CA VAL A 218 -2.22 -11.04 13.36
C VAL A 218 -3.70 -10.85 13.71
N ARG A 219 -3.98 -10.14 14.81
CA ARG A 219 -5.37 -9.86 15.22
C ARG A 219 -6.09 -8.95 14.22
N ALA A 220 -5.43 -7.87 13.81
CA ALA A 220 -6.00 -6.87 12.89
C ALA A 220 -6.34 -7.48 11.52
N ILE A 221 -5.45 -8.29 10.95
CA ILE A 221 -5.71 -8.95 9.66
C ILE A 221 -6.93 -9.87 9.78
N LYS A 222 -6.91 -10.79 10.76
CA LYS A 222 -8.02 -11.75 10.91
C LYS A 222 -9.35 -11.04 11.10
N GLN A 223 -9.42 -10.12 12.06
CA GLN A 223 -10.64 -9.37 12.35
C GLN A 223 -11.15 -8.59 11.14
N SER A 224 -10.24 -7.96 10.40
CA SER A 224 -10.60 -7.14 9.23
C SER A 224 -11.10 -7.98 8.05
N VAL A 225 -10.45 -9.13 7.78
CA VAL A 225 -10.90 -10.05 6.73
C VAL A 225 -12.29 -10.58 7.06
N ASP A 226 -12.47 -11.11 8.26
CA ASP A 226 -13.76 -11.66 8.69
C ASP A 226 -14.87 -10.60 8.61
N GLU A 227 -14.60 -9.36 9.04
CA GLU A 227 -15.58 -8.28 9.02
C GLU A 227 -15.99 -7.86 7.60
N VAL A 228 -15.02 -7.68 6.68
CA VAL A 228 -15.38 -7.23 5.31
C VAL A 228 -16.12 -8.31 4.54
N LEU A 229 -15.83 -9.58 4.79
CA LEU A 229 -16.57 -10.70 4.21
C LEU A 229 -18.01 -10.76 4.74
N ASP A 230 -18.19 -10.75 6.07
CA ASP A 230 -19.51 -10.76 6.71
C ASP A 230 -20.38 -9.60 6.20
N ARG A 231 -19.83 -8.39 6.15
CA ARG A 231 -20.53 -7.19 5.70
C ARG A 231 -20.87 -7.19 4.21
N ALA A 232 -20.06 -7.85 3.40
CA ALA A 232 -20.31 -8.02 1.97
C ALA A 232 -21.24 -9.20 1.67
N GLY A 233 -21.56 -10.03 2.67
CA GLY A 233 -22.35 -11.25 2.50
C GLY A 233 -21.61 -12.33 1.71
N LEU A 234 -20.27 -12.39 1.87
CA LEU A 234 -19.37 -13.31 1.19
C LEU A 234 -18.72 -14.26 2.18
N ASP A 235 -18.25 -15.39 1.69
CA ASP A 235 -17.40 -16.30 2.43
C ASP A 235 -16.01 -16.44 1.78
N MET A 236 -15.11 -17.19 2.41
CA MET A 236 -13.75 -17.39 1.89
C MET A 236 -13.73 -18.12 0.55
N GLY A 237 -14.75 -18.90 0.23
CA GLY A 237 -14.89 -19.57 -1.05
C GLY A 237 -15.05 -18.59 -2.21
N ASP A 238 -15.69 -17.47 -1.96
CA ASP A 238 -15.97 -16.43 -2.97
C ASP A 238 -14.77 -15.57 -3.33
N ILE A 239 -13.68 -15.63 -2.53
CA ILE A 239 -12.49 -14.78 -2.69
C ILE A 239 -11.43 -15.50 -3.51
N ASP A 240 -10.84 -14.77 -4.45
CA ASP A 240 -9.73 -15.29 -5.27
C ASP A 240 -8.36 -14.96 -4.64
N TYR A 241 -8.16 -13.74 -4.16
CA TYR A 241 -6.91 -13.31 -3.52
C TYR A 241 -7.13 -12.49 -2.26
N ILE A 242 -6.25 -12.67 -1.29
CA ILE A 242 -6.09 -11.83 -0.11
C ILE A 242 -4.70 -11.22 -0.15
N ILE A 243 -4.64 -9.89 -0.27
CA ILE A 243 -3.41 -9.11 -0.35
C ILE A 243 -3.27 -8.30 0.93
N CYS A 244 -2.47 -8.82 1.86
CA CYS A 244 -2.14 -8.11 3.10
C CYS A 244 -0.95 -7.17 2.88
N HIS A 245 -0.86 -6.14 3.73
CA HIS A 245 0.38 -5.38 3.88
C HIS A 245 1.57 -6.31 4.06
N GLN A 246 2.59 -6.15 3.23
CA GLN A 246 3.77 -7.00 3.11
C GLN A 246 4.84 -6.60 4.15
N ALA A 247 4.48 -6.63 5.44
CA ALA A 247 5.40 -6.26 6.50
C ALA A 247 6.49 -7.31 6.77
N ASN A 248 6.08 -8.59 6.73
CA ASN A 248 6.91 -9.75 7.06
C ASN A 248 6.16 -11.02 6.69
N ALA A 249 6.81 -11.95 5.98
CA ALA A 249 6.19 -13.21 5.58
C ALA A 249 5.61 -14.00 6.76
N ARG A 250 6.30 -14.00 7.91
CA ARG A 250 5.85 -14.74 9.09
C ARG A 250 4.49 -14.28 9.63
N ILE A 251 4.13 -13.00 9.47
CA ILE A 251 2.81 -12.49 9.87
C ILE A 251 1.75 -13.13 8.97
N ILE A 252 1.93 -13.07 7.67
CA ILE A 252 0.99 -13.61 6.69
C ILE A 252 0.91 -15.14 6.82
N ASP A 253 2.05 -15.83 6.97
CA ASP A 253 2.12 -17.27 7.19
C ASP A 253 1.46 -17.74 8.48
N PHE A 254 1.43 -16.88 9.50
CA PHE A 254 0.71 -17.17 10.73
C PHE A 254 -0.80 -16.98 10.55
N VAL A 255 -1.21 -15.90 9.90
CA VAL A 255 -2.63 -15.57 9.72
C VAL A 255 -3.33 -16.57 8.81
N LYS A 256 -2.73 -16.94 7.67
CA LYS A 256 -3.34 -17.85 6.69
C LYS A 256 -3.73 -19.21 7.27
N LYS A 257 -3.04 -19.66 8.34
CA LYS A 257 -3.40 -20.90 9.07
C LYS A 257 -4.77 -20.85 9.74
N ASN A 258 -5.37 -19.68 9.92
CA ASN A 258 -6.74 -19.56 10.42
C ASN A 258 -7.81 -19.79 9.33
N TYR A 259 -7.40 -19.97 8.08
CA TYR A 259 -8.27 -20.11 6.92
C TYR A 259 -7.96 -21.44 6.20
N GLU A 260 -8.18 -22.55 6.92
CA GLU A 260 -7.88 -23.92 6.46
C GLU A 260 -8.54 -24.22 5.11
N GLY A 261 -7.74 -24.69 4.15
CA GLY A 261 -8.16 -24.96 2.77
C GLY A 261 -8.23 -23.73 1.85
N HIS A 262 -7.80 -22.55 2.35
CA HIS A 262 -7.77 -21.27 1.59
C HIS A 262 -6.44 -20.53 1.76
N GLU A 263 -5.40 -21.21 2.25
CA GLU A 263 -4.09 -20.61 2.52
C GLU A 263 -3.39 -20.10 1.27
N ASP A 264 -3.66 -20.71 0.15
CA ASP A 264 -3.13 -20.36 -1.18
C ASP A 264 -3.66 -19.02 -1.73
N LYS A 265 -4.79 -18.52 -1.19
CA LYS A 265 -5.34 -17.20 -1.56
C LYS A 265 -4.52 -16.02 -1.04
N PHE A 266 -3.66 -16.25 -0.04
CA PHE A 266 -2.82 -15.20 0.55
C PHE A 266 -1.58 -14.94 -0.31
N TYR A 267 -1.63 -13.87 -1.09
CA TYR A 267 -0.52 -13.46 -1.95
C TYR A 267 0.62 -12.82 -1.15
N GLN A 268 1.86 -13.14 -1.53
CA GLN A 268 3.07 -12.58 -0.91
C GLN A 268 4.12 -12.21 -1.96
N ASN A 269 4.69 -11.01 -1.83
CA ASN A 269 5.85 -10.54 -2.60
C ASN A 269 6.88 -9.81 -1.73
N VAL A 270 6.80 -9.97 -0.41
CA VAL A 270 7.72 -9.35 0.54
C VAL A 270 9.18 -9.72 0.30
N ALA A 271 9.44 -10.89 -0.30
CA ALA A 271 10.77 -11.33 -0.67
C ALA A 271 11.47 -10.36 -1.64
N ASP A 272 10.70 -9.77 -2.55
CA ASP A 272 11.21 -8.93 -3.63
C ASP A 272 11.32 -7.45 -3.28
N TYR A 273 10.45 -6.94 -2.42
CA TYR A 273 10.33 -5.50 -2.16
C TYR A 273 10.56 -5.10 -0.71
N ALA A 274 10.62 -6.08 0.21
CA ALA A 274 10.57 -5.85 1.66
C ALA A 274 9.31 -5.07 2.09
N ASN A 275 9.34 -4.44 3.25
CA ASN A 275 8.24 -3.62 3.74
C ASN A 275 8.34 -2.20 3.16
N THR A 276 7.51 -1.88 2.19
CA THR A 276 7.41 -0.55 1.57
C THR A 276 6.25 0.28 2.15
N SER A 277 5.86 0.02 3.40
CA SER A 277 4.81 0.76 4.13
C SER A 277 3.51 0.90 3.31
N ALA A 278 3.04 2.13 3.05
CA ALA A 278 1.80 2.39 2.32
C ALA A 278 1.81 1.88 0.86
N ALA A 279 2.98 1.71 0.24
CA ALA A 279 3.08 1.23 -1.13
C ALA A 279 2.88 -0.29 -1.26
N SER A 280 3.06 -1.07 -0.18
CA SER A 280 3.22 -2.53 -0.23
C SER A 280 2.02 -3.28 -0.80
N VAL A 281 0.79 -2.90 -0.40
CA VAL A 281 -0.44 -3.51 -0.91
C VAL A 281 -0.62 -3.19 -2.40
N GLY A 282 -0.33 -1.94 -2.77
CA GLY A 282 -0.42 -1.49 -4.17
C GLY A 282 0.61 -2.18 -5.08
N LEU A 283 1.85 -2.42 -4.59
CA LEU A 283 2.87 -3.18 -5.33
C LEU A 283 2.44 -4.63 -5.55
N ALA A 284 1.89 -5.28 -4.53
CA ALA A 284 1.37 -6.64 -4.64
C ALA A 284 0.17 -6.72 -5.60
N LEU A 285 -0.70 -5.73 -5.56
CA LEU A 285 -1.82 -5.60 -6.47
C LEU A 285 -1.35 -5.41 -7.92
N ASP A 286 -0.34 -4.54 -8.15
CA ASP A 286 0.23 -4.33 -9.49
C ASP A 286 0.88 -5.59 -10.06
N ASP A 287 1.60 -6.36 -9.24
CA ASP A 287 2.20 -7.64 -9.66
C ASP A 287 1.12 -8.60 -10.19
N LEU A 288 0.01 -8.76 -9.48
CA LEU A 288 -1.09 -9.64 -9.87
C LEU A 288 -1.86 -9.13 -11.10
N PHE A 289 -1.99 -7.81 -11.26
CA PHE A 289 -2.60 -7.23 -12.46
C PHE A 289 -1.73 -7.45 -13.71
N GLU A 290 -0.41 -7.31 -13.57
CA GLU A 290 0.51 -7.41 -14.70
C GLU A 290 0.87 -8.85 -15.07
N SER A 291 0.85 -9.77 -14.11
CA SER A 291 0.98 -11.21 -14.41
C SER A 291 -0.25 -11.77 -15.14
N GLY A 292 -1.40 -11.06 -15.07
CA GLY A 292 -2.67 -11.53 -15.61
C GLY A 292 -3.38 -12.56 -14.72
N ASP A 293 -2.93 -12.70 -13.47
CA ASP A 293 -3.57 -13.60 -12.50
C ASP A 293 -4.91 -13.03 -12.00
N ILE A 294 -5.01 -11.70 -11.89
CA ILE A 294 -6.27 -11.00 -11.59
C ILE A 294 -7.06 -10.80 -12.90
N LYS A 295 -8.32 -11.24 -12.90
CA LYS A 295 -9.25 -11.16 -14.04
C LYS A 295 -10.56 -10.51 -13.63
N SER A 296 -11.29 -9.98 -14.63
CA SER A 296 -12.64 -9.44 -14.41
C SER A 296 -13.57 -10.47 -13.77
N GLY A 297 -14.33 -10.02 -12.78
CA GLY A 297 -15.25 -10.84 -11.98
C GLY A 297 -14.63 -11.52 -10.77
N MET A 298 -13.31 -11.51 -10.64
CA MET A 298 -12.63 -11.97 -9.42
C MET A 298 -12.87 -11.03 -8.25
N LYS A 299 -12.91 -11.61 -7.06
CA LYS A 299 -13.04 -10.85 -5.81
C LYS A 299 -11.75 -10.93 -5.01
N ILE A 300 -11.26 -9.77 -4.62
CA ILE A 300 -10.03 -9.64 -3.84
C ILE A 300 -10.28 -8.93 -2.51
N VAL A 301 -9.52 -9.31 -1.50
CA VAL A 301 -9.49 -8.60 -0.22
C VAL A 301 -8.13 -7.93 -0.07
N LEU A 302 -8.14 -6.63 0.18
CA LEU A 302 -6.94 -5.85 0.52
C LEU A 302 -6.94 -5.56 2.01
N VAL A 303 -5.81 -5.76 2.70
CA VAL A 303 -5.67 -5.54 4.14
C VAL A 303 -4.44 -4.74 4.47
N GLY A 304 -4.61 -3.61 5.17
CA GLY A 304 -3.54 -2.77 5.71
C GLY A 304 -3.55 -2.75 7.23
N PHE A 305 -2.37 -2.67 7.84
CA PHE A 305 -2.18 -2.46 9.27
C PHE A 305 -0.84 -1.76 9.51
N GLY A 306 -0.77 -0.92 10.53
CA GLY A 306 0.47 -0.16 10.78
C GLY A 306 0.42 0.74 12.00
N ALA A 307 1.36 1.67 12.02
CA ALA A 307 1.47 2.66 13.09
C ALA A 307 0.18 3.47 13.24
N GLY A 308 -0.02 3.94 14.47
CA GLY A 308 -1.16 4.71 14.83
C GLY A 308 -1.77 4.23 16.16
N LEU A 309 -2.13 2.99 16.43
CA LEU A 309 -2.23 1.91 15.44
C LEU A 309 -3.37 2.16 14.47
N THR A 310 -3.19 1.77 13.22
CA THR A 310 -4.24 1.84 12.20
C THR A 310 -4.40 0.49 11.52
N TRP A 311 -5.64 0.15 11.11
CA TRP A 311 -5.90 -1.01 10.27
C TRP A 311 -7.09 -0.76 9.35
N SER A 312 -7.10 -1.43 8.24
CA SER A 312 -8.12 -1.26 7.22
C SER A 312 -8.21 -2.50 6.35
N ALA A 313 -9.41 -2.84 5.92
CA ALA A 313 -9.60 -3.81 4.87
C ALA A 313 -10.70 -3.37 3.90
N GLY A 314 -10.63 -3.92 2.69
CA GLY A 314 -11.68 -3.77 1.70
C GLY A 314 -11.78 -5.02 0.84
N VAL A 315 -13.01 -5.39 0.48
CA VAL A 315 -13.30 -6.40 -0.54
C VAL A 315 -13.78 -5.71 -1.80
N PHE A 316 -13.28 -6.15 -2.95
CA PHE A 316 -13.52 -5.54 -4.25
C PHE A 316 -13.75 -6.61 -5.31
N GLU A 317 -14.69 -6.37 -6.20
CA GLU A 317 -14.85 -7.09 -7.46
C GLU A 317 -14.09 -6.35 -8.56
N ILE A 318 -13.26 -7.09 -9.30
CA ILE A 318 -12.40 -6.57 -10.37
C ILE A 318 -13.18 -6.45 -11.69
#